data_dd0d893b6eb75b8f23e6772bf676e61d
#
_entry.id   dd0d893b6eb75b8f23e6772bf676e61d
#
_cell.length_a   1.000
_cell.length_b   1.000
_cell.length_c   1.000
_cell.angle_alpha   90.00
_cell.angle_beta   90.00
_cell.angle_gamma   90.00
#
_symmetry.space_group_name_H-M   'P 1'
#
loop_
_entity.id
_entity.type
_entity.pdbx_description
1 polymer ?
#
loop_
_entity_poly.entity_id
_entity_poly.type
_entity_poly.pdbx_seq_one_letter_code
_entity_poly.pdbx_strand_id
1 'polypeptide(L)'
;ADTLDRLAAFGAETLVTEFGPVVTGAEAVRERLTMTAEALRWLRAEVVERMNRGMDEAEVLADLDYPPELFDHPWMAPTYGCPDYIARDLYREENGWWDRNPTTLHPAPPDQAAAAVLGALGDPAAVVARARELADSGRVQLALHVIDLVALADGDEPVVVEARTLKAELCRTRADEV
;
A
#
# COMPACT_ATOMS: atom_id res chain seq x y z
N ALA A 1 -7.30 -13.48 -12.08
CA ALA A 1 -6.61 -14.28 -13.11
C ALA A 1 -7.61 -14.93 -14.06
N ASP A 2 -8.58 -15.73 -13.58
CA ASP A 2 -9.50 -16.53 -14.42
C ASP A 2 -10.32 -15.69 -15.42
N THR A 3 -10.75 -14.48 -15.04
CA THR A 3 -11.44 -13.57 -15.95
C THR A 3 -10.55 -13.15 -17.10
N LEU A 4 -9.27 -12.88 -16.84
CA LEU A 4 -8.31 -12.50 -17.88
C LEU A 4 -8.05 -13.66 -18.87
N ASP A 5 -7.96 -14.90 -18.37
CA ASP A 5 -7.82 -16.06 -19.23
C ASP A 5 -9.05 -16.25 -20.15
N ARG A 6 -10.24 -16.07 -19.58
CA ARG A 6 -11.48 -16.12 -20.38
C ARG A 6 -11.52 -15.02 -21.44
N LEU A 7 -11.09 -13.80 -21.11
CA LEU A 7 -10.99 -12.71 -22.08
C LEU A 7 -9.94 -13.02 -23.16
N ALA A 8 -8.79 -13.57 -22.79
CA ALA A 8 -7.75 -13.97 -23.75
C ALA A 8 -8.26 -15.05 -24.74
N ALA A 9 -9.14 -15.95 -24.28
CA ALA A 9 -9.71 -17.02 -25.08
C ALA A 9 -10.73 -16.49 -26.16
N PHE A 10 -11.22 -15.27 -26.04
CA PHE A 10 -12.12 -14.69 -27.06
C PHE A 10 -11.42 -14.37 -28.39
N GLY A 11 -10.08 -14.25 -28.41
CA GLY A 11 -9.33 -13.91 -29.61
C GLY A 11 -9.63 -12.50 -30.12
N ALA A 12 -9.92 -11.56 -29.23
CA ALA A 12 -10.24 -10.18 -29.60
C ALA A 12 -9.05 -9.50 -30.28
N GLU A 13 -9.31 -8.74 -31.34
CA GLU A 13 -8.29 -7.96 -32.06
C GLU A 13 -8.01 -6.59 -31.43
N THR A 14 -8.88 -6.14 -30.51
CA THR A 14 -8.74 -4.85 -29.85
C THR A 14 -9.14 -4.97 -28.39
N LEU A 15 -8.28 -4.47 -27.50
CA LEU A 15 -8.53 -4.32 -26.08
C LEU A 15 -8.55 -2.85 -25.72
N VAL A 16 -9.69 -2.37 -25.24
CA VAL A 16 -9.84 -1.04 -24.63
C VAL A 16 -9.77 -1.21 -23.12
N THR A 17 -8.75 -0.64 -22.53
CA THR A 17 -8.55 -0.65 -21.08
C THR A 17 -9.15 0.61 -20.45
N GLU A 18 -9.55 0.54 -19.19
CA GLU A 18 -10.02 1.71 -18.44
C GLU A 18 -8.91 2.76 -18.31
N PHE A 19 -7.67 2.29 -18.08
CA PHE A 19 -6.47 3.12 -18.00
C PHE A 19 -5.42 2.65 -19.00
N GLY A 20 -4.79 3.60 -19.68
CA GLY A 20 -3.73 3.33 -20.64
C GLY A 20 -4.20 3.26 -22.09
N PRO A 21 -3.28 3.00 -23.03
CA PRO A 21 -3.56 3.01 -24.45
C PRO A 21 -4.39 1.79 -24.87
N VAL A 22 -5.15 1.97 -25.96
CA VAL A 22 -5.80 0.86 -26.67
C VAL A 22 -4.75 -0.08 -27.23
N VAL A 23 -4.96 -1.39 -27.07
CA VAL A 23 -4.09 -2.43 -27.61
C VAL A 23 -4.76 -3.03 -28.86
N THR A 24 -4.03 -3.10 -29.97
CA THR A 24 -4.51 -3.65 -31.22
C THR A 24 -3.66 -4.85 -31.67
N GLY A 25 -4.30 -5.85 -32.26
CA GLY A 25 -3.71 -7.10 -32.70
C GLY A 25 -4.01 -8.24 -31.73
N ALA A 26 -4.59 -9.33 -32.22
CA ALA A 26 -5.04 -10.47 -31.41
C ALA A 26 -3.91 -11.09 -30.55
N GLU A 27 -2.68 -11.13 -31.07
CA GLU A 27 -1.53 -11.66 -30.34
C GLU A 27 -1.14 -10.73 -29.17
N ALA A 28 -1.03 -9.42 -29.40
CA ALA A 28 -0.69 -8.43 -28.38
C ALA A 28 -1.78 -8.36 -27.29
N VAL A 29 -3.05 -8.46 -27.67
CA VAL A 29 -4.17 -8.51 -26.71
C VAL A 29 -4.06 -9.77 -25.86
N ARG A 30 -3.83 -10.93 -26.45
CA ARG A 30 -3.69 -12.19 -25.74
C ARG A 30 -2.49 -12.17 -24.82
N GLU A 31 -1.33 -11.73 -25.29
CA GLU A 31 -0.11 -11.61 -24.49
C GLU A 31 -0.35 -10.75 -23.25
N ARG A 32 -0.87 -9.53 -23.41
CA ARG A 32 -1.15 -8.63 -22.29
C ARG A 32 -2.07 -9.26 -21.24
N LEU A 33 -3.15 -9.92 -21.68
CA LEU A 33 -4.12 -10.55 -20.76
C LEU A 33 -3.51 -11.75 -20.04
N THR A 34 -2.76 -12.60 -20.74
CA THR A 34 -2.12 -13.79 -20.12
C THR A 34 -1.01 -13.42 -19.18
N MET A 35 -0.13 -12.50 -19.52
CA MET A 35 0.94 -12.05 -18.62
C MET A 35 0.39 -11.39 -17.36
N THR A 36 -0.65 -10.56 -17.48
CA THR A 36 -1.32 -9.99 -16.30
C THR A 36 -1.93 -11.09 -15.43
N ALA A 37 -2.54 -12.11 -16.04
CA ALA A 37 -3.09 -13.24 -15.29
C ALA A 37 -2.00 -14.06 -14.57
N GLU A 38 -0.85 -14.23 -15.19
CA GLU A 38 0.32 -14.91 -14.59
C GLU A 38 0.88 -14.13 -13.40
N ALA A 39 1.05 -12.81 -13.54
CA ALA A 39 1.49 -11.93 -12.44
C ALA A 39 0.54 -12.00 -11.24
N LEU A 40 -0.77 -11.98 -11.48
CA LEU A 40 -1.77 -12.10 -10.40
C LEU A 40 -1.76 -13.49 -9.72
N ARG A 41 -1.52 -14.57 -10.47
CA ARG A 41 -1.40 -15.91 -9.90
C ARG A 41 -0.14 -16.05 -9.07
N TRP A 42 0.97 -15.55 -9.59
CA TRP A 42 2.24 -15.50 -8.86
C TRP A 42 2.06 -14.76 -7.55
N LEU A 43 1.50 -13.54 -7.60
CA LEU A 43 1.29 -12.72 -6.41
C LEU A 43 0.43 -13.44 -5.36
N ARG A 44 -0.68 -14.08 -5.79
CA ARG A 44 -1.52 -14.86 -4.86
C ARG A 44 -0.75 -16.01 -4.23
N ALA A 45 0.04 -16.75 -5.01
CA ALA A 45 0.81 -17.87 -4.52
C ALA A 45 1.85 -17.43 -3.47
N GLU A 46 2.55 -16.34 -3.73
CA GLU A 46 3.58 -15.78 -2.85
C GLU A 46 2.99 -15.22 -1.54
N VAL A 47 1.85 -14.52 -1.63
CA VAL A 47 1.15 -14.04 -0.43
C VAL A 47 0.69 -15.22 0.43
N VAL A 48 0.01 -16.21 -0.14
CA VAL A 48 -0.49 -17.38 0.59
C VAL A 48 0.64 -18.21 1.19
N GLU A 49 1.76 -18.36 0.49
CA GLU A 49 2.92 -19.07 1.02
C GLU A 49 3.48 -18.37 2.28
N ARG A 50 3.63 -17.05 2.24
CA ARG A 50 4.09 -16.26 3.38
C ARG A 50 3.11 -16.31 4.55
N MET A 51 1.81 -16.24 4.28
CA MET A 51 0.78 -16.44 5.29
C MET A 51 0.87 -17.81 5.96
N ASN A 52 1.15 -18.88 5.20
CA ASN A 52 1.34 -20.22 5.72
C ASN A 52 2.61 -20.33 6.60
N ARG A 53 3.60 -19.46 6.39
CA ARG A 53 4.76 -19.31 7.29
C ARG A 53 4.47 -18.49 8.55
N GLY A 54 3.27 -17.94 8.68
CA GLY A 54 2.81 -17.17 9.83
C GLY A 54 3.09 -15.67 9.74
N MET A 55 3.54 -15.16 8.61
CA MET A 55 3.82 -13.74 8.41
C MET A 55 2.54 -12.89 8.45
N ASP A 56 2.62 -11.71 9.07
CA ASP A 56 1.54 -10.72 9.04
C ASP A 56 1.56 -9.90 7.73
N GLU A 57 0.55 -9.01 7.53
CA GLU A 57 0.42 -8.21 6.31
C GLU A 57 1.68 -7.36 6.04
N ALA A 58 2.25 -6.73 7.06
CA ALA A 58 3.41 -5.86 6.90
C ALA A 58 4.69 -6.67 6.60
N GLU A 59 4.84 -7.83 7.24
CA GLU A 59 5.94 -8.76 6.98
C GLU A 59 5.86 -9.34 5.57
N VAL A 60 4.66 -9.71 5.09
CA VAL A 60 4.45 -10.17 3.72
C VAL A 60 4.88 -9.12 2.71
N LEU A 61 4.42 -7.87 2.88
CA LEU A 61 4.78 -6.77 1.97
C LEU A 61 6.27 -6.46 1.97
N ALA A 62 6.94 -6.57 3.12
CA ALA A 62 8.37 -6.31 3.23
C ALA A 62 9.24 -7.43 2.63
N ASP A 63 8.69 -8.66 2.54
CA ASP A 63 9.41 -9.85 2.05
C ASP A 63 9.10 -10.18 0.58
N LEU A 64 8.09 -9.52 -0.03
CA LEU A 64 7.78 -9.70 -1.44
C LEU A 64 8.87 -9.08 -2.32
N ASP A 65 9.41 -9.90 -3.23
CA ASP A 65 10.35 -9.47 -4.28
C ASP A 65 9.69 -9.76 -5.64
N TYR A 66 9.28 -8.70 -6.33
CA TYR A 66 8.51 -8.80 -7.57
C TYR A 66 9.41 -9.16 -8.75
N PRO A 67 9.21 -10.32 -9.44
CA PRO A 67 10.03 -10.69 -10.57
C PRO A 67 9.83 -9.72 -11.74
N PRO A 68 10.93 -9.11 -12.25
CA PRO A 68 10.85 -8.12 -13.32
C PRO A 68 10.16 -8.64 -14.58
N GLU A 69 10.32 -9.92 -14.89
CA GLU A 69 9.70 -10.57 -16.04
C GLU A 69 8.16 -10.61 -15.99
N LEU A 70 7.56 -10.42 -14.80
CA LEU A 70 6.11 -10.34 -14.62
C LEU A 70 5.61 -8.92 -14.36
N PHE A 71 6.45 -8.05 -13.77
CA PHE A 71 6.01 -6.74 -13.27
C PHE A 71 6.61 -5.54 -14.00
N ASP A 72 7.77 -5.68 -14.69
CA ASP A 72 8.42 -4.57 -15.41
C ASP A 72 7.89 -4.38 -16.84
N HIS A 73 6.57 -4.51 -17.03
CA HIS A 73 5.93 -4.20 -18.31
C HIS A 73 5.28 -2.82 -18.29
N PRO A 74 5.29 -2.07 -19.41
CA PRO A 74 4.70 -0.73 -19.47
C PRO A 74 3.23 -0.67 -19.06
N TRP A 75 2.49 -1.76 -19.24
CA TRP A 75 1.08 -1.85 -18.83
C TRP A 75 0.88 -2.33 -17.38
N MET A 76 1.95 -2.71 -16.69
CA MET A 76 1.95 -3.05 -15.27
C MET A 76 2.39 -1.87 -14.40
N ALA A 77 2.74 -0.74 -15.02
CA ALA A 77 3.09 0.48 -14.30
C ALA A 77 1.95 0.89 -13.34
N PRO A 78 2.27 1.22 -12.09
CA PRO A 78 1.27 1.59 -11.10
C PRO A 78 0.65 2.94 -11.45
N THR A 79 -0.57 2.92 -11.99
CA THR A 79 -1.33 4.13 -12.34
C THR A 79 -2.52 4.34 -11.41
N TYR A 80 -3.33 3.29 -11.19
CA TYR A 80 -4.47 3.30 -10.28
C TYR A 80 -4.30 2.30 -9.14
N GLY A 81 -3.67 1.16 -9.41
CA GLY A 81 -3.32 0.13 -8.44
C GLY A 81 -1.85 -0.23 -8.56
N CYS A 82 -1.29 -0.82 -7.54
CA CYS A 82 0.05 -1.36 -7.55
C CYS A 82 0.07 -2.78 -6.96
N PRO A 83 1.11 -3.57 -7.20
CA PRO A 83 1.23 -4.93 -6.67
C PRO A 83 1.05 -5.01 -5.15
N ASP A 84 1.58 -4.04 -4.39
CA ASP A 84 1.45 -3.99 -2.93
C ASP A 84 -0.02 -3.88 -2.47
N TYR A 85 -0.85 -3.10 -3.18
CA TYR A 85 -2.27 -2.96 -2.84
C TYR A 85 -3.01 -4.27 -3.11
N ILE A 86 -2.69 -4.94 -4.22
CA ILE A 86 -3.27 -6.25 -4.56
C ILE A 86 -2.81 -7.31 -3.54
N ALA A 87 -1.55 -7.28 -3.10
CA ALA A 87 -1.05 -8.18 -2.07
C ALA A 87 -1.80 -8.02 -0.74
N ARG A 88 -2.11 -6.77 -0.34
CA ARG A 88 -2.93 -6.46 0.84
C ARG A 88 -4.35 -7.01 0.70
N ASP A 89 -4.96 -6.84 -0.46
CA ASP A 89 -6.32 -7.34 -0.71
C ASP A 89 -6.34 -8.88 -0.68
N LEU A 90 -5.34 -9.54 -1.26
CA LEU A 90 -5.18 -10.99 -1.20
C LEU A 90 -4.97 -11.48 0.23
N TYR A 91 -4.13 -10.80 1.02
CA TYR A 91 -3.93 -11.13 2.43
C TYR A 91 -5.26 -11.06 3.20
N ARG A 92 -6.04 -10.00 2.99
CA ARG A 92 -7.33 -9.78 3.66
C ARG A 92 -8.43 -10.73 3.18
N GLU A 93 -8.40 -11.13 1.91
CA GLU A 93 -9.31 -12.15 1.37
C GLU A 93 -9.18 -13.47 2.14
N GLU A 94 -7.95 -13.87 2.49
CA GLU A 94 -7.67 -15.13 3.18
C GLU A 94 -7.72 -15.00 4.72
N ASN A 95 -7.25 -13.89 5.29
CA ASN A 95 -7.13 -13.69 6.75
C ASN A 95 -8.34 -12.94 7.34
N GLY A 96 -9.15 -12.27 6.51
CA GLY A 96 -10.14 -11.32 6.98
C GLY A 96 -9.52 -9.97 7.36
N TRP A 97 -10.27 -9.19 8.12
CA TRP A 97 -9.93 -7.80 8.44
C TRP A 97 -8.96 -7.61 9.62
N TRP A 98 -8.79 -8.63 10.45
CA TRP A 98 -8.02 -8.50 11.68
C TRP A 98 -6.51 -8.54 11.42
N ASP A 99 -5.81 -7.56 11.95
CA ASP A 99 -4.36 -7.36 11.84
C ASP A 99 -3.52 -8.14 12.87
N ARG A 100 -4.16 -9.06 13.63
CA ARG A 100 -3.58 -9.85 14.73
C ARG A 100 -3.20 -9.05 15.98
N ASN A 101 -3.51 -7.76 16.03
CA ASN A 101 -3.32 -6.95 17.23
C ASN A 101 -4.60 -6.96 18.08
N PRO A 102 -4.60 -7.48 19.31
CA PRO A 102 -5.79 -7.50 20.16
C PRO A 102 -6.41 -6.12 20.40
N THR A 103 -5.61 -5.04 20.34
CA THR A 103 -6.10 -3.66 20.51
C THR A 103 -7.09 -3.26 19.41
N THR A 104 -6.96 -3.83 18.20
CA THR A 104 -7.81 -3.50 17.05
C THR A 104 -9.07 -4.36 16.95
N LEU A 105 -9.26 -5.36 17.83
CA LEU A 105 -10.50 -6.14 17.87
C LEU A 105 -11.72 -5.29 18.26
N HIS A 106 -11.53 -4.39 19.21
CA HIS A 106 -12.55 -3.45 19.68
C HIS A 106 -11.91 -2.06 19.85
N PRO A 107 -11.56 -1.38 18.74
CA PRO A 107 -10.81 -0.14 18.81
C PRO A 107 -11.65 0.97 19.43
N ALA A 108 -10.98 1.83 20.22
CA ALA A 108 -11.59 3.11 20.58
C ALA A 108 -11.81 3.98 19.32
N PRO A 109 -12.72 4.97 19.36
CA PRO A 109 -12.78 5.98 18.30
C PRO A 109 -11.40 6.59 18.03
N PRO A 110 -11.01 6.81 16.75
CA PRO A 110 -9.65 7.21 16.39
C PRO A 110 -9.18 8.51 17.07
N ASP A 111 -10.07 9.48 17.22
CA ASP A 111 -9.83 10.76 17.91
C ASP A 111 -9.51 10.56 19.40
N GLN A 112 -10.24 9.67 20.08
CA GLN A 112 -10.02 9.35 21.49
C GLN A 112 -8.69 8.59 21.68
N ALA A 113 -8.39 7.65 20.79
CA ALA A 113 -7.12 6.93 20.83
C ALA A 113 -5.93 7.88 20.61
N ALA A 114 -6.03 8.78 19.62
CA ALA A 114 -5.01 9.78 19.33
C ALA A 114 -4.83 10.77 20.49
N ALA A 115 -5.92 11.23 21.11
CA ALA A 115 -5.86 12.11 22.29
C ALA A 115 -5.17 11.40 23.48
N ALA A 116 -5.43 10.12 23.69
CA ALA A 116 -4.79 9.34 24.75
C ALA A 116 -3.28 9.18 24.50
N VAL A 117 -2.88 8.93 23.24
CA VAL A 117 -1.46 8.85 22.84
C VAL A 117 -0.78 10.21 23.07
N LEU A 118 -1.39 11.31 22.57
CA LEU A 118 -0.83 12.65 22.76
C LEU A 118 -0.67 13.01 24.24
N GLY A 119 -1.66 12.67 25.07
CA GLY A 119 -1.60 12.89 26.51
C GLY A 119 -0.52 12.06 27.23
N ALA A 120 -0.09 10.96 26.65
CA ALA A 120 0.99 10.12 27.19
C ALA A 120 2.40 10.60 26.76
N LEU A 121 2.50 11.45 25.74
CA LEU A 121 3.76 12.02 25.26
C LEU A 121 4.25 13.11 26.21
N GLY A 122 5.47 12.95 26.72
CA GLY A 122 6.08 13.96 27.59
C GLY A 122 6.49 15.24 26.86
N ASP A 123 6.86 15.12 25.57
CA ASP A 123 7.27 16.23 24.71
C ASP A 123 6.82 15.98 23.26
N PRO A 124 5.63 16.42 22.87
CA PRO A 124 5.15 16.31 21.50
C PRO A 124 6.01 17.04 20.46
N ALA A 125 6.70 18.13 20.86
CA ALA A 125 7.59 18.85 19.95
C ALA A 125 8.84 18.03 19.58
N ALA A 126 9.35 17.23 20.51
CA ALA A 126 10.44 16.29 20.24
C ALA A 126 10.02 15.21 19.22
N VAL A 127 8.74 14.80 19.22
CA VAL A 127 8.21 13.86 18.23
C VAL A 127 8.22 14.49 16.82
N VAL A 128 7.78 15.75 16.70
CA VAL A 128 7.82 16.49 15.42
C VAL A 128 9.26 16.65 14.93
N ALA A 129 10.19 17.03 15.82
CA ALA A 129 11.60 17.15 15.48
C ALA A 129 12.17 15.80 14.98
N ARG A 130 11.84 14.69 15.67
CA ARG A 130 12.27 13.35 15.26
C ARG A 130 11.74 12.95 13.89
N ALA A 131 10.49 13.27 13.57
CA ALA A 131 9.92 13.02 12.25
C ALA A 131 10.69 13.78 11.15
N ARG A 132 11.08 15.04 11.39
CA ARG A 132 11.92 15.82 10.46
C ARG A 132 13.29 15.16 10.25
N GLU A 133 13.98 14.77 11.30
CA GLU A 133 15.27 14.07 11.20
C GLU A 133 15.18 12.79 10.36
N LEU A 134 14.09 12.02 10.53
CA LEU A 134 13.85 10.82 9.72
C LEU A 134 13.64 11.16 8.24
N ALA A 135 12.85 12.20 7.96
CA ALA A 135 12.62 12.68 6.59
C ALA A 135 13.93 13.16 5.94
N ASP A 136 14.70 13.99 6.64
CA ASP A 136 15.99 14.53 6.17
C ASP A 136 17.01 13.42 5.87
N SER A 137 16.88 12.27 6.54
CA SER A 137 17.71 11.08 6.27
C SER A 137 17.13 10.14 5.20
N GLY A 138 16.09 10.57 4.43
CA GLY A 138 15.47 9.79 3.38
C GLY A 138 14.52 8.68 3.87
N ARG A 139 14.17 8.66 5.17
CA ARG A 139 13.29 7.65 5.77
C ARG A 139 11.86 8.17 5.91
N VAL A 140 11.27 8.62 4.78
CA VAL A 140 9.97 9.30 4.75
C VAL A 140 8.84 8.45 5.35
N GLN A 141 8.81 7.15 5.05
CA GLN A 141 7.78 6.26 5.61
C GLN A 141 7.87 6.15 7.14
N LEU A 142 9.07 6.09 7.70
CA LEU A 142 9.25 6.09 9.17
C LEU A 142 8.89 7.44 9.79
N ALA A 143 9.18 8.54 9.10
CA ALA A 143 8.76 9.88 9.51
C ALA A 143 7.23 9.99 9.59
N LEU A 144 6.49 9.40 8.64
CA LEU A 144 5.02 9.33 8.64
C LEU A 144 4.49 8.57 9.85
N HIS A 145 5.08 7.43 10.21
CA HIS A 145 4.67 6.69 11.42
C HIS A 145 4.90 7.49 12.71
N VAL A 146 6.02 8.21 12.80
CA VAL A 146 6.35 9.01 13.98
C VAL A 146 5.43 10.23 14.10
N ILE A 147 5.20 10.96 12.99
CA ILE A 147 4.37 12.17 13.02
C ILE A 147 2.90 11.87 13.33
N ASP A 148 2.41 10.69 12.98
CA ASP A 148 1.03 10.25 13.26
C ASP A 148 0.71 10.22 14.76
N LEU A 149 1.68 10.02 15.62
CA LEU A 149 1.51 10.06 17.07
C LEU A 149 0.97 11.42 17.57
N VAL A 150 1.19 12.49 16.83
CA VAL A 150 0.73 13.85 17.16
C VAL A 150 -0.31 14.35 16.16
N ALA A 151 -0.11 14.10 14.86
CA ALA A 151 -0.94 14.67 13.80
C ALA A 151 -2.38 14.12 13.78
N LEU A 152 -2.63 12.93 14.33
CA LEU A 152 -3.95 12.32 14.40
C LEU A 152 -4.82 12.84 15.54
N ALA A 153 -4.25 13.53 16.51
CA ALA A 153 -5.02 14.13 17.59
C ALA A 153 -5.90 15.28 17.08
N ASP A 154 -7.08 15.44 17.67
CA ASP A 154 -7.95 16.59 17.42
C ASP A 154 -7.43 17.84 18.15
N GLY A 155 -7.92 19.00 17.70
CA GLY A 155 -7.59 20.29 18.31
C GLY A 155 -6.71 21.15 17.41
N ASP A 156 -6.47 22.38 17.88
CA ASP A 156 -5.73 23.43 17.18
C ASP A 156 -4.47 23.85 17.95
N GLU A 157 -4.00 23.01 18.85
CA GLU A 157 -2.74 23.28 19.55
C GLU A 157 -1.61 23.44 18.54
N PRO A 158 -0.72 24.40 18.71
CA PRO A 158 0.32 24.73 17.73
C PRO A 158 1.14 23.50 17.28
N VAL A 159 1.47 22.59 18.19
CA VAL A 159 2.23 21.39 17.88
C VAL A 159 1.43 20.38 17.02
N VAL A 160 0.11 20.29 17.20
CA VAL A 160 -0.77 19.43 16.39
C VAL A 160 -0.90 20.00 14.97
N VAL A 161 -1.07 21.31 14.85
CA VAL A 161 -1.12 22.02 13.55
C VAL A 161 0.21 21.86 12.81
N GLU A 162 1.34 22.02 13.50
CA GLU A 162 2.67 21.81 12.93
C GLU A 162 2.85 20.35 12.46
N ALA A 163 2.44 19.37 13.27
CA ALA A 163 2.50 17.96 12.92
C ALA A 163 1.67 17.63 11.67
N ARG A 164 0.46 18.16 11.57
CA ARG A 164 -0.40 17.98 10.39
C ARG A 164 0.20 18.62 9.13
N THR A 165 0.83 19.76 9.27
CA THR A 165 1.52 20.43 8.16
C THR A 165 2.68 19.58 7.66
N LEU A 166 3.54 19.12 8.57
CA LEU A 166 4.65 18.22 8.24
C LEU A 166 4.15 16.93 7.62
N LYS A 167 3.10 16.31 8.18
CA LYS A 167 2.51 15.09 7.59
C LYS A 167 2.07 15.30 6.15
N ALA A 168 1.44 16.44 5.84
CA ALA A 168 1.01 16.77 4.49
C ALA A 168 2.20 16.94 3.52
N GLU A 169 3.32 17.50 3.98
CA GLU A 169 4.57 17.59 3.22
C GLU A 169 5.16 16.19 2.96
N LEU A 170 5.27 15.37 4.00
CA LEU A 170 5.78 13.99 3.90
C LEU A 170 4.94 13.12 2.96
N CYS A 171 3.61 13.27 2.99
CA CYS A 171 2.73 12.55 2.06
C CYS A 171 2.98 12.94 0.59
N ARG A 172 3.26 14.21 0.30
CA ARG A 172 3.63 14.65 -1.06
C ARG A 172 4.97 14.04 -1.47
N THR A 173 6.00 14.15 -0.61
CA THR A 173 7.29 13.54 -0.87
C THR A 173 7.15 12.04 -1.16
N ARG A 174 6.35 11.34 -0.35
CA ARG A 174 6.13 9.89 -0.55
C ARG A 174 5.41 9.58 -1.86
N ALA A 175 4.46 10.42 -2.28
CA ALA A 175 3.75 10.25 -3.56
C ALA A 175 4.68 10.42 -4.78
N ASP A 176 5.74 11.21 -4.65
CA ASP A 176 6.73 11.41 -5.71
C ASP A 176 7.76 10.24 -5.79
N GLU A 177 7.84 9.40 -4.74
CA GLU A 177 8.74 8.22 -4.67
C GLU A 177 8.10 6.93 -5.22
N VAL A 178 6.77 6.89 -5.38
CA VAL A 178 5.97 5.70 -5.75
C VAL A 178 5.34 5.90 -7.11
#